data_e363a07acca8d2148a13ce9bd0d51737
#
_entry.id   e363a07acca8d2148a13ce9bd0d51737
#
_cell.length_a   1.000
_cell.length_b   1.000
_cell.length_c   1.000
_cell.angle_alpha   90.00
_cell.angle_beta   90.00
_cell.angle_gamma   90.00
#
_symmetry.space_group_name_H-M   'P 1'
#
loop_
_entity.id
_entity.type
_entity.pdbx_description
1 polymer ?
#
loop_
_entity_poly.entity_id
_entity_poly.type
_entity_poly.pdbx_seq_one_letter_code
_entity_poly.pdbx_strand_id
1 'polypeptide(L)'
;MSKLVGINSLRFFAIAFIVTYHLFREFLPGGFLAVEIFFCLSGFLVTSKIIREIKTTGKLHYDTFLRSRFDRLFPTLLACVLISLVFGIFANPDVLTGARTNTLTALTFSTNISELLTGGSYENTYLPNIFEHTWFLALLFQFYVVLPLIFKLFLKICNKPRDAIRSSGITLLILSISSAILMACYGGFFGMPDRAYFALDSHAMALCLGSAFAVFNFFKPRAPRTVNRIPFVALIISSAAMIMLAFFFRYDNPLTFIVGMPAMAILTVIMLTCIIRLQNNIHERRKTRNVVRIFEAAGNLSYGVYLYHWPLYILLPHLLPYDTEMWGYALINVLLSFTLSAFTYKAVQVENPLKKFRKRRRISRISRVAVATAILIIAGFTLVRAPKTSSIAEQLSEAAGQSSEELTEQTVSESNYLDLASVLNETIDAFDENLRLAQDLDLMPAPTGSLAATNVHDAKVLVIGDSVTLGAKQAIEATIAKSFVDAKENRGIEAARTILANYGASGRLPATIVISLATNQRTITDAILQDIINVAGSNHKFIFVTAYAGPLQPRDTQNATLKDYAKSHDNVYVADWWAVSHDNWSLMYADHIHLNPSGRTAYANLLSNVIRGMR
;
A
#
# COMPACT_ATOMS: atom_id res chain seq x y z
N MET A 1 31.17 -5.29 -18.60
CA MET A 1 30.90 -3.86 -18.33
C MET A 1 31.51 -3.52 -16.99
N SER A 2 32.33 -2.50 -16.91
CA SER A 2 32.70 -1.87 -15.66
C SER A 2 31.40 -1.55 -14.90
N LYS A 3 31.42 -1.61 -13.57
CA LYS A 3 30.28 -1.27 -12.72
C LYS A 3 29.82 0.17 -13.10
N LEU A 4 28.58 0.32 -13.57
CA LEU A 4 28.04 1.62 -13.92
C LEU A 4 27.89 2.44 -12.63
N VAL A 5 28.70 3.49 -12.50
CA VAL A 5 28.66 4.40 -11.35
C VAL A 5 27.45 5.32 -11.49
N GLY A 6 26.70 5.54 -10.42
CA GLY A 6 25.48 6.36 -10.38
C GLY A 6 24.18 5.56 -10.32
N ILE A 7 24.17 4.27 -10.68
CA ILE A 7 22.95 3.45 -10.59
C ILE A 7 22.53 3.23 -9.13
N ASN A 8 23.50 2.94 -8.25
CA ASN A 8 23.17 2.75 -6.85
C ASN A 8 22.83 4.09 -6.17
N SER A 9 23.42 5.20 -6.63
CA SER A 9 22.98 6.53 -6.18
C SER A 9 21.52 6.78 -6.53
N LEU A 10 21.08 6.42 -7.75
CA LEU A 10 19.66 6.53 -8.13
C LEU A 10 18.76 5.63 -7.27
N ARG A 11 19.20 4.42 -6.91
CA ARG A 11 18.49 3.57 -5.96
C ARG A 11 18.40 4.17 -4.57
N PHE A 12 19.44 4.85 -4.11
CA PHE A 12 19.42 5.55 -2.82
C PHE A 12 18.36 6.65 -2.80
N PHE A 13 18.28 7.49 -3.84
CA PHE A 13 17.24 8.51 -3.93
C PHE A 13 15.83 7.91 -4.04
N ALA A 14 15.69 6.82 -4.81
CA ALA A 14 14.41 6.13 -4.91
C ALA A 14 13.93 5.59 -3.55
N ILE A 15 14.81 4.94 -2.76
CA ILE A 15 14.41 4.45 -1.43
C ILE A 15 14.17 5.59 -0.44
N ALA A 16 14.91 6.71 -0.55
CA ALA A 16 14.65 7.88 0.27
C ALA A 16 13.25 8.45 0.02
N PHE A 17 12.78 8.52 -1.24
CA PHE A 17 11.42 8.95 -1.57
C PHE A 17 10.37 8.01 -0.99
N ILE A 18 10.53 6.69 -1.12
CA ILE A 18 9.60 5.69 -0.59
C ILE A 18 9.52 5.76 0.93
N VAL A 19 10.67 5.82 1.62
CA VAL A 19 10.69 5.91 3.08
C VAL A 19 10.08 7.23 3.57
N THR A 20 10.40 8.35 2.91
CA THR A 20 9.79 9.64 3.22
C THR A 20 8.28 9.62 3.01
N TYR A 21 7.79 8.99 1.94
CA TYR A 21 6.36 8.82 1.70
C TYR A 21 5.65 8.07 2.84
N HIS A 22 6.22 6.98 3.33
CA HIS A 22 5.59 6.22 4.40
C HIS A 22 5.67 6.93 5.75
N LEU A 23 6.75 7.65 6.03
CA LEU A 23 6.94 8.36 7.30
C LEU A 23 6.31 9.76 7.32
N PHE A 24 6.31 10.46 6.19
CA PHE A 24 5.87 11.86 6.06
C PHE A 24 5.05 12.04 4.78
N ARG A 25 3.91 11.36 4.72
CA ARG A 25 3.08 11.30 3.51
C ARG A 25 2.56 12.66 3.07
N GLU A 26 2.15 13.50 4.00
CA GLU A 26 1.67 14.86 3.70
C GLU A 26 2.78 15.74 3.10
N PHE A 27 4.03 15.50 3.50
CA PHE A 27 5.19 16.22 2.95
C PHE A 27 5.55 15.76 1.54
N LEU A 28 5.48 14.45 1.25
CA LEU A 28 5.88 13.90 -0.06
C LEU A 28 4.83 12.89 -0.56
N PRO A 29 3.62 13.36 -0.92
CA PRO A 29 2.48 12.49 -1.23
C PRO A 29 2.67 11.57 -2.44
N GLY A 30 3.52 11.92 -3.39
CA GLY A 30 3.86 11.11 -4.57
C GLY A 30 5.17 10.33 -4.44
N GLY A 31 5.75 10.22 -3.24
CA GLY A 31 7.02 9.50 -3.05
C GLY A 31 6.96 8.02 -3.41
N PHE A 32 5.78 7.39 -3.39
CA PHE A 32 5.54 6.03 -3.85
C PHE A 32 5.84 5.82 -5.35
N LEU A 33 5.74 6.86 -6.18
CA LEU A 33 6.11 6.80 -7.61
C LEU A 33 7.56 6.36 -7.83
N ALA A 34 8.43 6.50 -6.82
CA ALA A 34 9.82 6.06 -6.92
C ALA A 34 9.98 4.53 -7.06
N VAL A 35 8.93 3.74 -6.85
CA VAL A 35 8.89 2.31 -7.18
C VAL A 35 9.15 2.08 -8.67
N GLU A 36 8.68 2.96 -9.55
CA GLU A 36 8.93 2.89 -11.00
C GLU A 36 10.43 2.97 -11.33
N ILE A 37 11.19 3.72 -10.52
CA ILE A 37 12.66 3.78 -10.67
C ILE A 37 13.27 2.40 -10.42
N PHE A 38 12.85 1.70 -9.37
CA PHE A 38 13.35 0.36 -9.07
C PHE A 38 12.95 -0.66 -10.13
N PHE A 39 11.71 -0.61 -10.62
CA PHE A 39 11.25 -1.48 -11.70
C PHE A 39 12.02 -1.24 -12.99
N CYS A 40 12.16 -0.01 -13.44
CA CYS A 40 12.90 0.34 -14.65
C CYS A 40 14.38 -0.07 -14.55
N LEU A 41 15.05 0.22 -13.42
CA LEU A 41 16.44 -0.22 -13.16
C LEU A 41 16.57 -1.74 -13.17
N SER A 42 15.62 -2.46 -12.60
CA SER A 42 15.62 -3.92 -12.54
C SER A 42 15.48 -4.52 -13.93
N GLY A 43 14.52 -4.03 -14.73
CA GLY A 43 14.35 -4.40 -16.13
C GLY A 43 15.63 -4.19 -16.95
N PHE A 44 16.22 -3.00 -16.85
CA PHE A 44 17.47 -2.66 -17.55
C PHE A 44 18.65 -3.58 -17.18
N LEU A 45 18.90 -3.78 -15.89
CA LEU A 45 20.06 -4.53 -15.42
C LEU A 45 19.94 -6.02 -15.71
N VAL A 46 18.74 -6.58 -15.56
CA VAL A 46 18.50 -8.00 -15.77
C VAL A 46 18.55 -8.34 -17.25
N THR A 47 17.91 -7.54 -18.10
CA THR A 47 17.96 -7.69 -19.55
C THR A 47 19.36 -7.52 -20.10
N SER A 48 20.13 -6.54 -19.58
CA SER A 48 21.54 -6.38 -19.95
C SER A 48 22.38 -7.63 -19.65
N LYS A 49 22.07 -8.39 -18.59
CA LYS A 49 22.72 -9.66 -18.26
C LYS A 49 22.31 -10.77 -19.22
N ILE A 50 21.03 -10.88 -19.56
CA ILE A 50 20.50 -11.82 -20.56
C ILE A 50 21.17 -11.60 -21.92
N ILE A 51 21.19 -10.36 -22.41
CA ILE A 51 21.83 -10.01 -23.69
C ILE A 51 23.30 -10.39 -23.69
N ARG A 52 24.01 -10.17 -22.59
CA ARG A 52 25.43 -10.56 -22.50
C ARG A 52 25.61 -12.07 -22.57
N GLU A 53 24.77 -12.84 -21.88
CA GLU A 53 24.81 -14.31 -21.91
C GLU A 53 24.55 -14.81 -23.33
N ILE A 54 23.49 -14.36 -23.99
CA ILE A 54 23.17 -14.73 -25.38
C ILE A 54 24.31 -14.37 -26.32
N LYS A 55 24.92 -13.17 -26.15
CA LYS A 55 26.05 -12.75 -26.99
C LYS A 55 27.28 -13.63 -26.82
N THR A 56 27.56 -14.12 -25.61
CA THR A 56 28.78 -14.89 -25.32
C THR A 56 28.64 -16.38 -25.58
N THR A 57 27.43 -16.94 -25.35
CA THR A 57 27.18 -18.40 -25.40
C THR A 57 26.24 -18.81 -26.51
N GLY A 58 25.57 -17.86 -27.18
CA GLY A 58 24.50 -18.12 -28.15
C GLY A 58 23.20 -18.66 -27.51
N LYS A 59 23.19 -18.91 -26.22
CA LYS A 59 22.10 -19.57 -25.50
C LYS A 59 21.72 -18.77 -24.25
N LEU A 60 20.55 -19.10 -23.68
CA LEU A 60 20.08 -18.58 -22.41
C LEU A 60 19.70 -19.75 -21.47
N HIS A 61 20.39 -19.85 -20.33
CA HIS A 61 20.18 -20.89 -19.33
C HIS A 61 19.15 -20.42 -18.30
N TYR A 62 17.89 -20.80 -18.51
CA TYR A 62 16.75 -20.37 -17.71
C TYR A 62 16.92 -20.66 -16.22
N ASP A 63 17.25 -21.90 -15.87
CA ASP A 63 17.36 -22.35 -14.47
C ASP A 63 18.48 -21.60 -13.72
N THR A 64 19.64 -21.45 -14.36
CA THR A 64 20.77 -20.69 -13.80
C THR A 64 20.40 -19.23 -13.61
N PHE A 65 19.68 -18.66 -14.57
CA PHE A 65 19.19 -17.29 -14.46
C PHE A 65 18.22 -17.14 -13.27
N LEU A 66 17.18 -17.96 -13.19
CA LEU A 66 16.16 -17.90 -12.12
C LEU A 66 16.79 -18.13 -10.75
N ARG A 67 17.60 -19.17 -10.61
CA ARG A 67 18.33 -19.45 -9.37
C ARG A 67 19.16 -18.25 -8.92
N SER A 68 19.89 -17.59 -9.86
CA SER A 68 20.69 -16.42 -9.52
C SER A 68 19.86 -15.21 -9.06
N ARG A 69 18.57 -15.11 -9.43
CA ARG A 69 17.64 -14.07 -8.95
C ARG A 69 17.09 -14.43 -7.58
N PHE A 70 16.66 -15.67 -7.40
CA PHE A 70 16.21 -16.22 -6.13
C PHE A 70 17.29 -16.08 -5.04
N ASP A 71 18.51 -16.55 -5.30
CA ASP A 71 19.64 -16.47 -4.38
C ASP A 71 20.01 -15.03 -3.98
N ARG A 72 19.61 -14.06 -4.78
CA ARG A 72 19.84 -12.64 -4.50
C ARG A 72 18.75 -12.02 -3.66
N LEU A 73 17.48 -12.42 -3.83
CA LEU A 73 16.33 -11.79 -3.18
C LEU A 73 15.93 -12.52 -1.90
N PHE A 74 15.79 -13.84 -1.99
CA PHE A 74 15.17 -14.66 -0.95
C PHE A 74 15.89 -14.61 0.39
N PRO A 75 17.24 -14.72 0.49
CA PRO A 75 17.88 -14.77 1.80
C PRO A 75 17.71 -13.50 2.65
N THR A 76 17.71 -12.32 2.01
CA THR A 76 17.48 -11.06 2.72
C THR A 76 16.01 -10.89 3.09
N LEU A 77 15.09 -11.33 2.23
CA LEU A 77 13.65 -11.37 2.50
C LEU A 77 13.36 -12.29 3.70
N LEU A 78 13.89 -13.51 3.69
CA LEU A 78 13.73 -14.45 4.80
C LEU A 78 14.26 -13.87 6.12
N ALA A 79 15.43 -13.24 6.10
CA ALA A 79 15.98 -12.58 7.28
C ALA A 79 15.08 -11.45 7.78
N CYS A 80 14.52 -10.64 6.88
CA CYS A 80 13.58 -9.59 7.22
C CYS A 80 12.32 -10.17 7.89
N VAL A 81 11.69 -11.17 7.28
CA VAL A 81 10.49 -11.83 7.81
C VAL A 81 10.75 -12.39 9.21
N LEU A 82 11.83 -13.14 9.39
CA LEU A 82 12.16 -13.74 10.68
C LEU A 82 12.44 -12.69 11.77
N ILE A 83 13.19 -11.65 11.45
CA ILE A 83 13.51 -10.57 12.39
C ILE A 83 12.23 -9.79 12.75
N SER A 84 11.38 -9.49 11.78
CA SER A 84 10.11 -8.79 12.02
C SER A 84 9.17 -9.61 12.91
N LEU A 85 9.09 -10.92 12.72
CA LEU A 85 8.30 -11.80 13.58
C LEU A 85 8.85 -11.86 15.02
N VAL A 86 10.16 -11.78 15.19
CA VAL A 86 10.77 -11.68 16.54
C VAL A 86 10.39 -10.38 17.23
N PHE A 87 10.44 -9.24 16.51
CA PHE A 87 9.96 -7.96 17.06
C PHE A 87 8.45 -7.98 17.33
N GLY A 88 7.68 -8.66 16.49
CA GLY A 88 6.23 -8.78 16.63
C GLY A 88 5.77 -9.43 17.94
N ILE A 89 6.60 -10.25 18.61
CA ILE A 89 6.28 -10.81 19.93
C ILE A 89 6.03 -9.74 20.99
N PHE A 90 6.75 -8.63 20.86
CA PHE A 90 6.70 -7.52 21.82
C PHE A 90 5.65 -6.47 21.44
N ALA A 91 5.05 -6.58 20.26
CA ALA A 91 3.98 -5.70 19.80
C ALA A 91 2.60 -6.21 20.26
N ASN A 92 1.58 -5.37 20.09
CA ASN A 92 0.19 -5.79 20.27
C ASN A 92 -0.12 -6.99 19.35
N PRO A 93 -0.72 -8.09 19.84
CA PRO A 93 -1.07 -9.27 19.05
C PRO A 93 -1.88 -8.95 17.78
N ASP A 94 -2.76 -7.95 17.80
CA ASP A 94 -3.59 -7.56 16.68
C ASP A 94 -2.79 -7.12 15.44
N VAL A 95 -1.59 -6.58 15.64
CA VAL A 95 -0.67 -6.22 14.54
C VAL A 95 -0.21 -7.45 13.75
N LEU A 96 -0.29 -8.62 14.37
CA LEU A 96 0.05 -9.90 13.76
C LEU A 96 -1.16 -10.64 13.17
N THR A 97 -2.33 -9.98 13.11
CA THR A 97 -3.51 -10.57 12.47
C THR A 97 -3.17 -10.97 11.04
N GLY A 98 -3.51 -12.20 10.66
CA GLY A 98 -3.19 -12.74 9.35
C GLY A 98 -1.70 -13.00 9.06
N ALA A 99 -0.79 -12.83 10.05
CA ALA A 99 0.67 -12.96 9.85
C ALA A 99 1.08 -14.31 9.24
N ARG A 100 0.31 -15.39 9.43
CA ARG A 100 0.58 -16.69 8.79
C ARG A 100 0.47 -16.60 7.28
N THR A 101 -0.65 -16.09 6.78
CA THR A 101 -0.90 -15.89 5.34
C THR A 101 0.07 -14.88 4.78
N ASN A 102 0.27 -13.75 5.46
CA ASN A 102 1.17 -12.67 5.05
C ASN A 102 2.64 -13.15 4.95
N THR A 103 3.08 -13.99 5.89
CA THR A 103 4.41 -14.63 5.84
C THR A 103 4.52 -15.58 4.64
N LEU A 104 3.52 -16.42 4.42
CA LEU A 104 3.51 -17.37 3.31
C LEU A 104 3.55 -16.64 1.97
N THR A 105 2.68 -15.65 1.77
CA THR A 105 2.59 -14.89 0.52
C THR A 105 3.86 -14.07 0.25
N ALA A 106 4.49 -13.50 1.28
CA ALA A 106 5.78 -12.82 1.16
C ALA A 106 6.89 -13.78 0.72
N LEU A 107 7.02 -14.95 1.35
CA LEU A 107 8.07 -15.94 1.04
C LEU A 107 7.86 -16.66 -0.29
N THR A 108 6.63 -16.77 -0.76
CA THR A 108 6.29 -17.36 -2.08
C THR A 108 6.23 -16.34 -3.21
N PHE A 109 6.52 -15.06 -2.96
CA PHE A 109 6.42 -13.98 -3.94
C PHE A 109 5.01 -13.86 -4.56
N SER A 110 3.97 -13.97 -3.74
CA SER A 110 2.56 -13.90 -4.16
C SER A 110 1.74 -12.85 -3.39
N THR A 111 2.38 -11.96 -2.63
CA THR A 111 1.71 -10.92 -1.85
C THR A 111 0.79 -10.05 -2.71
N ASN A 112 1.22 -9.65 -3.90
CA ASN A 112 0.39 -8.86 -4.81
C ASN A 112 -0.89 -9.58 -5.23
N ILE A 113 -0.85 -10.90 -5.41
CA ILE A 113 -2.04 -11.72 -5.73
C ILE A 113 -2.95 -11.79 -4.51
N SER A 114 -2.37 -11.98 -3.32
CA SER A 114 -3.14 -11.95 -2.06
C SER A 114 -3.88 -10.63 -1.88
N GLU A 115 -3.20 -9.49 -2.05
CA GLU A 115 -3.82 -8.17 -1.93
C GLU A 115 -4.96 -7.96 -2.95
N LEU A 116 -4.79 -8.45 -4.18
CA LEU A 116 -5.86 -8.39 -5.20
C LEU A 116 -7.07 -9.25 -4.85
N LEU A 117 -6.86 -10.42 -4.25
CA LEU A 117 -7.94 -11.36 -3.91
C LEU A 117 -8.67 -10.98 -2.62
N THR A 118 -7.98 -10.36 -1.67
CA THR A 118 -8.57 -9.95 -0.38
C THR A 118 -9.17 -8.54 -0.41
N GLY A 119 -9.11 -7.84 -1.54
CA GLY A 119 -9.56 -6.44 -1.64
C GLY A 119 -8.72 -5.48 -0.81
N GLY A 120 -7.46 -5.84 -0.53
CA GLY A 120 -6.51 -4.98 0.18
C GLY A 120 -6.35 -3.65 -0.55
N SER A 121 -6.49 -2.55 0.17
CA SER A 121 -6.20 -1.21 -0.35
C SER A 121 -4.86 -0.73 0.18
N TYR A 122 -3.98 -0.33 -0.73
CA TYR A 122 -2.65 0.20 -0.38
C TYR A 122 -2.72 1.44 0.55
N GLU A 123 -3.84 2.14 0.53
CA GLU A 123 -4.02 3.36 1.31
C GLU A 123 -4.97 3.25 2.50
N ASN A 124 -5.91 2.32 2.47
CA ASN A 124 -7.06 2.32 3.37
C ASN A 124 -7.06 1.15 4.37
N THR A 125 -5.93 0.49 4.60
CA THR A 125 -5.89 -0.68 5.47
C THR A 125 -5.74 -0.25 6.93
N TYR A 126 -6.67 -0.64 7.75
CA TYR A 126 -6.76 -0.36 9.20
C TYR A 126 -5.66 -1.04 10.00
N LEU A 127 -5.44 -2.33 9.69
CA LEU A 127 -4.32 -3.11 10.17
C LEU A 127 -3.49 -3.49 8.96
N PRO A 128 -2.51 -2.67 8.58
CA PRO A 128 -1.73 -2.93 7.39
C PRO A 128 -0.98 -4.25 7.55
N ASN A 129 -1.02 -5.06 6.48
CA ASN A 129 -0.24 -6.27 6.39
C ASN A 129 1.24 -5.98 6.66
N ILE A 130 1.81 -6.60 7.70
CA ILE A 130 3.22 -6.38 8.11
C ILE A 130 4.22 -6.64 6.98
N PHE A 131 3.83 -7.40 5.95
CA PHE A 131 4.64 -7.70 4.77
C PHE A 131 4.02 -7.19 3.46
N GLU A 132 3.04 -6.30 3.51
CA GLU A 132 2.37 -5.75 2.33
C GLU A 132 3.35 -5.22 1.28
N HIS A 133 4.35 -4.45 1.69
CA HIS A 133 5.37 -3.89 0.79
C HIS A 133 6.08 -4.95 -0.08
N THR A 134 6.01 -6.24 0.29
CA THR A 134 6.60 -7.32 -0.51
C THR A 134 5.85 -7.60 -1.83
N TRP A 135 4.70 -6.94 -2.06
CA TRP A 135 4.01 -6.95 -3.36
C TRP A 135 4.94 -6.56 -4.52
N PHE A 136 5.82 -5.58 -4.29
CA PHE A 136 6.83 -5.16 -5.26
C PHE A 136 7.79 -6.31 -5.63
N LEU A 137 8.23 -7.09 -4.64
CA LEU A 137 9.09 -8.25 -4.87
C LEU A 137 8.35 -9.35 -5.62
N ALA A 138 7.07 -9.52 -5.33
CA ALA A 138 6.22 -10.49 -6.02
C ALA A 138 6.12 -10.16 -7.51
N LEU A 139 5.77 -8.92 -7.88
CA LEU A 139 5.77 -8.47 -9.28
C LEU A 139 7.14 -8.61 -9.94
N LEU A 140 8.19 -8.22 -9.24
CA LEU A 140 9.55 -8.31 -9.74
C LEU A 140 9.96 -9.76 -10.02
N PHE A 141 9.63 -10.70 -9.14
CA PHE A 141 9.97 -12.11 -9.30
C PHE A 141 9.13 -12.77 -10.41
N GLN A 142 7.83 -12.47 -10.48
CA GLN A 142 6.95 -12.90 -11.57
C GLN A 142 7.48 -12.42 -12.93
N PHE A 143 7.92 -11.18 -13.02
CA PHE A 143 8.58 -10.66 -14.21
C PHE A 143 9.87 -11.41 -14.54
N TYR A 144 10.68 -11.79 -13.54
CA TYR A 144 11.89 -12.60 -13.77
C TYR A 144 11.59 -14.01 -14.28
N VAL A 145 10.42 -14.56 -14.00
CA VAL A 145 9.96 -15.83 -14.60
C VAL A 145 9.61 -15.64 -16.08
N VAL A 146 8.89 -14.56 -16.42
CA VAL A 146 8.37 -14.32 -17.77
C VAL A 146 9.46 -13.79 -18.73
N LEU A 147 10.30 -12.86 -18.27
CA LEU A 147 11.27 -12.17 -19.12
C LEU A 147 12.19 -13.12 -19.94
N PRO A 148 12.86 -14.12 -19.35
CA PRO A 148 13.73 -15.01 -20.12
C PRO A 148 12.96 -15.91 -21.09
N LEU A 149 11.67 -16.18 -20.84
CA LEU A 149 10.83 -16.97 -21.76
C LEU A 149 10.61 -16.21 -23.07
N ILE A 150 10.42 -14.88 -23.02
CA ILE A 150 10.32 -14.03 -24.20
C ILE A 150 11.61 -14.16 -25.05
N PHE A 151 12.78 -14.06 -24.43
CA PHE A 151 14.05 -14.21 -25.15
C PHE A 151 14.24 -15.64 -25.70
N LYS A 152 13.88 -16.67 -24.93
CA LYS A 152 13.96 -18.08 -25.40
C LYS A 152 13.04 -18.34 -26.58
N LEU A 153 11.82 -17.77 -26.57
CA LEU A 153 10.89 -17.88 -27.68
C LEU A 153 11.50 -17.33 -28.97
N PHE A 154 12.04 -16.11 -28.94
CA PHE A 154 12.65 -15.51 -30.12
C PHE A 154 13.99 -16.18 -30.53
N LEU A 155 14.75 -16.71 -29.58
CA LEU A 155 15.93 -17.54 -29.91
C LEU A 155 15.55 -18.84 -30.62
N LYS A 156 14.33 -19.35 -30.44
CA LYS A 156 13.83 -20.53 -31.17
C LYS A 156 13.27 -20.16 -32.55
N ILE A 157 12.70 -18.99 -32.71
CA ILE A 157 12.01 -18.53 -33.93
C ILE A 157 13.02 -17.88 -34.90
N CYS A 158 13.96 -17.09 -34.41
CA CYS A 158 14.89 -16.33 -35.25
C CYS A 158 16.16 -17.12 -35.54
N ASN A 159 16.61 -17.05 -36.78
CA ASN A 159 17.85 -17.71 -37.22
C ASN A 159 19.13 -17.10 -36.59
N LYS A 160 19.11 -15.83 -36.25
CA LYS A 160 20.25 -15.10 -35.68
C LYS A 160 19.95 -14.59 -34.27
N PRO A 161 20.88 -14.80 -33.31
CA PRO A 161 20.69 -14.27 -31.93
C PRO A 161 20.48 -12.77 -31.86
N ARG A 162 21.04 -12.01 -32.83
CA ARG A 162 20.88 -10.57 -32.93
C ARG A 162 19.41 -10.17 -33.19
N ASP A 163 18.74 -10.89 -34.09
CA ASP A 163 17.36 -10.64 -34.46
C ASP A 163 16.42 -11.05 -33.31
N ALA A 164 16.73 -12.18 -32.65
CA ALA A 164 16.03 -12.61 -31.45
C ALA A 164 16.07 -11.56 -30.34
N ILE A 165 17.24 -10.97 -30.05
CA ILE A 165 17.37 -9.89 -29.06
C ILE A 165 16.53 -8.67 -29.49
N ARG A 166 16.59 -8.28 -30.78
CA ARG A 166 15.83 -7.12 -31.28
C ARG A 166 14.33 -7.34 -31.18
N SER A 167 13.83 -8.49 -31.60
CA SER A 167 12.41 -8.84 -31.52
C SER A 167 11.93 -8.89 -30.08
N SER A 168 12.71 -9.46 -29.15
CA SER A 168 12.41 -9.42 -27.72
C SER A 168 12.28 -7.98 -27.22
N GLY A 169 13.13 -7.05 -27.66
CA GLY A 169 13.07 -5.64 -27.29
C GLY A 169 11.82 -4.94 -27.81
N ILE A 170 11.39 -5.24 -29.04
CA ILE A 170 10.15 -4.71 -29.63
C ILE A 170 8.94 -5.23 -28.84
N THR A 171 8.89 -6.53 -28.55
CA THR A 171 7.82 -7.14 -27.73
C THR A 171 7.75 -6.51 -26.36
N LEU A 172 8.88 -6.30 -25.68
CA LEU A 172 8.93 -5.64 -24.38
C LEU A 172 8.45 -4.18 -24.44
N LEU A 173 8.73 -3.46 -25.54
CA LEU A 173 8.20 -2.11 -25.73
C LEU A 173 6.67 -2.11 -25.92
N ILE A 174 6.14 -3.06 -26.71
CA ILE A 174 4.69 -3.23 -26.88
C ILE A 174 4.03 -3.57 -25.53
N LEU A 175 4.57 -4.53 -24.79
CA LEU A 175 4.07 -4.88 -23.46
C LEU A 175 4.13 -3.70 -22.49
N SER A 176 5.16 -2.85 -22.57
CA SER A 176 5.24 -1.63 -21.76
C SER A 176 4.09 -0.67 -22.07
N ILE A 177 3.80 -0.43 -23.35
CA ILE A 177 2.71 0.46 -23.78
C ILE A 177 1.36 -0.14 -23.39
N SER A 178 1.14 -1.44 -23.63
CA SER A 178 -0.10 -2.12 -23.24
C SER A 178 -0.34 -2.05 -21.72
N SER A 179 0.70 -2.28 -20.92
CA SER A 179 0.64 -2.17 -19.46
C SER A 179 0.32 -0.74 -19.00
N ALA A 180 0.91 0.29 -19.65
CA ALA A 180 0.59 1.68 -19.35
C ALA A 180 -0.87 2.03 -19.66
N ILE A 181 -1.41 1.49 -20.75
CA ILE A 181 -2.84 1.66 -21.12
C ILE A 181 -3.72 1.00 -20.07
N LEU A 182 -3.44 -0.25 -19.68
CA LEU A 182 -4.20 -0.95 -18.63
C LEU A 182 -4.15 -0.21 -17.30
N MET A 183 -2.98 0.31 -16.92
CA MET A 183 -2.82 1.12 -15.71
C MET A 183 -3.69 2.38 -15.76
N ALA A 184 -3.68 3.10 -16.89
CA ALA A 184 -4.53 4.28 -17.09
C ALA A 184 -6.03 3.93 -17.08
N CYS A 185 -6.42 2.80 -17.69
CA CYS A 185 -7.80 2.33 -17.66
C CYS A 185 -8.27 2.00 -16.25
N TYR A 186 -7.56 1.12 -15.53
CA TYR A 186 -7.99 0.71 -14.20
C TYR A 186 -7.86 1.83 -13.17
N GLY A 187 -6.70 2.45 -13.04
CA GLY A 187 -6.46 3.45 -12.00
C GLY A 187 -6.99 4.84 -12.35
N GLY A 188 -7.04 5.18 -13.66
CA GLY A 188 -7.46 6.50 -14.11
C GLY A 188 -8.96 6.61 -14.44
N PHE A 189 -9.47 5.70 -15.28
CA PHE A 189 -10.84 5.81 -15.80
C PHE A 189 -11.86 4.97 -15.02
N PHE A 190 -11.49 3.80 -14.51
CA PHE A 190 -12.44 2.91 -13.82
C PHE A 190 -12.44 3.08 -12.29
N GLY A 191 -11.55 3.94 -11.74
CA GLY A 191 -11.51 4.17 -10.30
C GLY A 191 -11.04 2.96 -9.49
N MET A 192 -10.18 2.10 -10.06
CA MET A 192 -9.65 0.89 -9.46
C MET A 192 -8.13 1.02 -9.23
N PRO A 193 -7.66 1.96 -8.38
CA PRO A 193 -6.23 2.23 -8.21
C PRO A 193 -5.45 1.01 -7.69
N ASP A 194 -6.01 0.26 -6.76
CA ASP A 194 -5.34 -0.91 -6.16
C ASP A 194 -5.16 -2.03 -7.21
N ARG A 195 -6.16 -2.26 -8.07
CA ARG A 195 -6.05 -3.19 -9.20
C ARG A 195 -4.94 -2.75 -10.18
N ALA A 196 -4.87 -1.46 -10.47
CA ALA A 196 -3.82 -0.90 -11.33
C ALA A 196 -2.42 -1.05 -10.69
N TYR A 197 -2.33 -0.94 -9.37
CA TYR A 197 -1.08 -0.89 -8.64
C TYR A 197 -0.51 -2.27 -8.29
N PHE A 198 -1.34 -3.24 -7.88
CA PHE A 198 -0.88 -4.56 -7.45
C PHE A 198 -0.74 -5.58 -8.58
N ALA A 199 -1.39 -5.39 -9.72
CA ALA A 199 -1.39 -6.40 -10.77
C ALA A 199 -0.20 -6.28 -11.74
N LEU A 200 0.32 -7.43 -12.16
CA LEU A 200 1.48 -7.48 -13.06
C LEU A 200 1.16 -6.90 -14.45
N ASP A 201 -0.01 -7.15 -14.99
CA ASP A 201 -0.41 -6.70 -16.33
C ASP A 201 -0.48 -5.18 -16.47
N SER A 202 -0.98 -4.50 -15.45
CA SER A 202 -1.09 -3.03 -15.41
C SER A 202 0.20 -2.36 -14.89
N HIS A 203 0.98 -2.98 -14.02
CA HIS A 203 2.15 -2.37 -13.39
C HIS A 203 3.51 -2.87 -13.94
N ALA A 204 3.54 -3.71 -15.00
CA ALA A 204 4.79 -4.14 -15.62
C ALA A 204 5.43 -3.08 -16.53
N MET A 205 4.79 -1.94 -16.75
CA MET A 205 5.21 -0.89 -17.67
C MET A 205 6.69 -0.50 -17.51
N ALA A 206 7.12 -0.11 -16.32
CA ALA A 206 8.50 0.33 -16.10
C ALA A 206 9.52 -0.81 -16.19
N LEU A 207 9.16 -2.03 -15.77
CA LEU A 207 9.97 -3.24 -15.95
C LEU A 207 10.24 -3.51 -17.42
N CYS A 208 9.17 -3.48 -18.24
CA CYS A 208 9.25 -3.69 -19.68
C CYS A 208 9.99 -2.55 -20.39
N LEU A 209 9.74 -1.29 -20.00
CA LEU A 209 10.41 -0.11 -20.56
C LEU A 209 11.92 -0.15 -20.31
N GLY A 210 12.34 -0.44 -19.07
CA GLY A 210 13.74 -0.59 -18.71
C GLY A 210 14.43 -1.74 -19.47
N SER A 211 13.69 -2.83 -19.68
CA SER A 211 14.17 -3.99 -20.47
C SER A 211 14.31 -3.66 -21.96
N ALA A 212 13.31 -3.01 -22.55
CA ALA A 212 13.37 -2.54 -23.93
C ALA A 212 14.53 -1.55 -24.13
N PHE A 213 14.69 -0.60 -23.19
CA PHE A 213 15.84 0.32 -23.20
C PHE A 213 17.17 -0.41 -23.18
N ALA A 214 17.34 -1.47 -22.39
CA ALA A 214 18.56 -2.28 -22.40
C ALA A 214 18.86 -2.89 -23.76
N VAL A 215 17.83 -3.41 -24.45
CA VAL A 215 17.96 -3.96 -25.81
C VAL A 215 18.37 -2.86 -26.79
N PHE A 216 17.64 -1.77 -26.87
CA PHE A 216 17.93 -0.72 -27.86
C PHE A 216 19.26 0.00 -27.59
N ASN A 217 19.63 0.18 -26.32
CA ASN A 217 20.94 0.73 -25.96
C ASN A 217 22.10 -0.21 -26.34
N PHE A 218 21.88 -1.53 -26.36
CA PHE A 218 22.88 -2.50 -26.83
C PHE A 218 23.22 -2.31 -28.31
N PHE A 219 22.27 -1.94 -29.16
CA PHE A 219 22.44 -1.72 -30.59
C PHE A 219 22.98 -0.33 -30.95
N LYS A 220 22.96 0.64 -29.99
CA LYS A 220 23.47 1.99 -30.26
C LYS A 220 24.99 2.00 -30.44
N PRO A 221 25.53 2.75 -31.42
CA PRO A 221 26.95 3.04 -31.49
C PRO A 221 27.43 3.70 -30.19
N ARG A 222 28.65 3.35 -29.78
CA ARG A 222 29.27 4.06 -28.65
C ARG A 222 29.43 5.54 -29.02
N ALA A 223 28.84 6.44 -28.23
CA ALA A 223 28.98 7.88 -28.46
C ALA A 223 30.47 8.29 -28.38
N PRO A 224 30.94 9.18 -29.28
CA PRO A 224 32.28 9.72 -29.19
C PRO A 224 32.51 10.42 -27.83
N ARG A 225 33.77 10.44 -27.39
CA ARG A 225 34.19 11.03 -26.09
C ARG A 225 34.12 12.56 -26.04
N THR A 226 33.15 13.19 -26.67
CA THR A 226 32.97 14.64 -26.60
C THR A 226 32.43 15.07 -25.24
N VAL A 227 33.03 16.08 -24.64
CA VAL A 227 32.53 16.74 -23.42
C VAL A 227 31.27 17.52 -23.79
N ASN A 228 30.14 16.85 -23.78
CA ASN A 228 28.84 17.46 -24.04
C ASN A 228 28.15 17.78 -22.70
N ARG A 229 27.72 19.03 -22.51
CA ARG A 229 26.98 19.46 -21.31
C ARG A 229 25.53 18.99 -21.30
N ILE A 230 24.97 18.62 -22.45
CA ILE A 230 23.57 18.20 -22.60
C ILE A 230 23.18 17.06 -21.62
N PRO A 231 23.95 15.95 -21.46
CA PRO A 231 23.57 14.91 -20.50
C PRO A 231 23.55 15.38 -19.05
N PHE A 232 24.37 16.37 -18.69
CA PHE A 232 24.38 16.93 -17.34
C PHE A 232 23.16 17.82 -17.10
N VAL A 233 22.79 18.68 -18.04
CA VAL A 233 21.57 19.51 -17.98
C VAL A 233 20.33 18.61 -17.96
N ALA A 234 20.25 17.59 -18.81
CA ALA A 234 19.16 16.64 -18.85
C ALA A 234 19.03 15.86 -17.53
N LEU A 235 20.15 15.53 -16.87
CA LEU A 235 20.16 14.89 -15.55
C LEU A 235 19.52 15.81 -14.49
N ILE A 236 19.87 17.11 -14.47
CA ILE A 236 19.30 18.08 -13.54
C ILE A 236 17.80 18.24 -13.78
N ILE A 237 17.40 18.46 -15.05
CA ILE A 237 15.99 18.67 -15.40
C ILE A 237 15.14 17.44 -15.05
N SER A 238 15.62 16.23 -15.39
CA SER A 238 14.89 15.01 -15.06
C SER A 238 14.82 14.75 -13.55
N SER A 239 15.87 15.10 -12.79
CA SER A 239 15.83 15.02 -11.33
C SER A 239 14.81 16.01 -10.73
N ALA A 240 14.80 17.25 -11.20
CA ALA A 240 13.81 18.24 -10.78
C ALA A 240 12.38 17.82 -11.12
N ALA A 241 12.16 17.29 -12.34
CA ALA A 241 10.85 16.77 -12.74
C ALA A 241 10.39 15.59 -11.87
N MET A 242 11.27 14.64 -11.53
CA MET A 242 10.94 13.54 -10.61
C MET A 242 10.56 14.05 -9.21
N ILE A 243 11.28 15.04 -8.70
CA ILE A 243 10.96 15.68 -7.42
C ILE A 243 9.58 16.35 -7.51
N MET A 244 9.30 17.11 -8.58
CA MET A 244 7.98 17.71 -8.78
C MET A 244 6.87 16.65 -8.82
N LEU A 245 7.04 15.55 -9.54
CA LEU A 245 6.05 14.48 -9.55
C LEU A 245 5.81 13.94 -8.13
N ALA A 246 6.86 13.78 -7.31
CA ALA A 246 6.73 13.28 -5.95
C ALA A 246 6.01 14.26 -5.00
N PHE A 247 6.02 15.57 -5.28
CA PHE A 247 5.27 16.55 -4.48
C PHE A 247 3.82 16.73 -4.92
N PHE A 248 3.51 16.58 -6.21
CA PHE A 248 2.19 16.95 -6.73
C PHE A 248 1.24 15.79 -6.96
N PHE A 249 1.75 14.58 -7.19
CA PHE A 249 0.90 13.43 -7.45
C PHE A 249 0.54 12.69 -6.17
N ARG A 250 -0.73 12.36 -6.03
CA ARG A 250 -1.29 11.60 -4.90
C ARG A 250 -1.85 10.28 -5.42
N TYR A 251 -1.92 9.27 -4.56
CA TYR A 251 -2.40 7.95 -4.94
C TYR A 251 -3.89 7.95 -5.35
N ASP A 252 -4.70 8.76 -4.69
CA ASP A 252 -6.13 8.93 -4.94
C ASP A 252 -6.45 9.73 -6.23
N ASN A 253 -5.44 10.36 -6.85
CA ASN A 253 -5.62 11.15 -8.06
C ASN A 253 -5.52 10.27 -9.32
N PRO A 254 -6.57 10.18 -10.18
CA PRO A 254 -6.54 9.42 -11.43
C PRO A 254 -5.36 9.77 -12.35
N LEU A 255 -4.93 11.03 -12.38
CA LEU A 255 -3.79 11.48 -13.19
C LEU A 255 -2.47 10.82 -12.77
N THR A 256 -2.39 10.29 -11.57
CA THR A 256 -1.23 9.53 -11.09
C THR A 256 -0.98 8.29 -11.95
N PHE A 257 -2.04 7.58 -12.29
CA PHE A 257 -1.98 6.35 -13.09
C PHE A 257 -1.90 6.65 -14.59
N ILE A 258 -2.50 7.75 -15.06
CA ILE A 258 -2.49 8.15 -16.47
C ILE A 258 -1.15 8.78 -16.86
N VAL A 259 -0.60 9.66 -16.02
CA VAL A 259 0.58 10.48 -16.33
C VAL A 259 1.72 10.26 -15.34
N GLY A 260 1.45 10.27 -14.04
CA GLY A 260 2.48 10.27 -12.98
C GLY A 260 3.44 9.10 -13.05
N MET A 261 2.92 7.86 -13.05
CA MET A 261 3.71 6.64 -13.14
C MET A 261 4.42 6.48 -14.49
N PRO A 262 3.76 6.65 -15.65
CA PRO A 262 4.44 6.62 -16.94
C PRO A 262 5.56 7.67 -17.06
N ALA A 263 5.32 8.89 -16.59
CA ALA A 263 6.33 9.95 -16.60
C ALA A 263 7.54 9.61 -15.74
N MET A 264 7.34 9.06 -14.54
CA MET A 264 8.43 8.62 -13.66
C MET A 264 9.30 7.54 -14.32
N ALA A 265 8.68 6.55 -15.00
CA ALA A 265 9.39 5.51 -15.74
C ALA A 265 10.19 6.08 -16.93
N ILE A 266 9.61 7.01 -17.70
CA ILE A 266 10.29 7.67 -18.83
C ILE A 266 11.47 8.52 -18.32
N LEU A 267 11.27 9.32 -17.27
CA LEU A 267 12.34 10.11 -16.66
C LEU A 267 13.48 9.22 -16.16
N THR A 268 13.17 8.03 -15.64
CA THR A 268 14.18 7.05 -15.24
C THR A 268 15.03 6.58 -16.43
N VAL A 269 14.42 6.34 -17.59
CA VAL A 269 15.18 5.99 -18.83
C VAL A 269 16.05 7.14 -19.30
N ILE A 270 15.58 8.38 -19.19
CA ILE A 270 16.37 9.60 -19.48
C ILE A 270 17.57 9.67 -18.53
N MET A 271 17.37 9.50 -17.23
CA MET A 271 18.45 9.48 -16.24
C MET A 271 19.45 8.37 -16.48
N LEU A 272 19.00 7.15 -16.81
CA LEU A 272 19.89 6.05 -17.21
C LEU A 272 20.74 6.42 -18.41
N THR A 273 20.14 7.05 -19.43
CA THR A 273 20.86 7.52 -20.62
C THR A 273 21.94 8.54 -20.24
N CYS A 274 21.61 9.50 -19.36
CA CYS A 274 22.56 10.50 -18.86
C CYS A 274 23.68 9.86 -18.05
N ILE A 275 23.37 8.95 -17.13
CA ILE A 275 24.35 8.20 -16.34
C ILE A 275 25.31 7.44 -17.23
N ILE A 276 24.81 6.71 -18.24
CA ILE A 276 25.64 5.96 -19.18
C ILE A 276 26.59 6.87 -19.97
N ARG A 277 26.12 8.03 -20.42
CA ARG A 277 26.92 9.00 -21.17
C ARG A 277 27.95 9.73 -20.32
N LEU A 278 27.65 9.97 -19.03
CA LEU A 278 28.53 10.69 -18.10
C LEU A 278 29.59 9.78 -17.43
N GLN A 279 29.61 8.46 -17.68
CA GLN A 279 30.52 7.52 -17.00
C GLN A 279 31.99 7.95 -17.08
N ASN A 280 32.46 8.41 -18.24
CA ASN A 280 33.87 8.82 -18.42
C ASN A 280 34.19 10.05 -17.57
N ASN A 281 33.29 11.05 -17.50
CA ASN A 281 33.49 12.28 -16.74
C ASN A 281 33.52 12.03 -15.21
N ILE A 282 32.74 11.06 -14.73
CA ILE A 282 32.69 10.69 -13.31
C ILE A 282 34.00 10.00 -12.89
N HIS A 283 34.59 9.19 -13.76
CA HIS A 283 35.87 8.51 -13.48
C HIS A 283 37.06 9.45 -13.41
N GLU A 284 37.07 10.52 -14.19
CA GLU A 284 38.20 11.45 -14.29
C GLU A 284 38.27 12.45 -13.13
N ARG A 285 37.13 12.87 -12.54
CA ARG A 285 37.09 13.87 -11.47
C ARG A 285 37.10 13.23 -10.07
N ARG A 286 38.23 13.33 -9.36
CA ARG A 286 38.43 12.75 -8.00
C ARG A 286 37.40 13.21 -6.98
N LYS A 287 37.02 14.51 -6.95
CA LYS A 287 36.05 15.07 -5.97
C LYS A 287 34.63 14.53 -6.22
N THR A 288 34.17 14.54 -7.46
CA THR A 288 32.87 13.96 -7.86
C THR A 288 32.80 12.48 -7.55
N ARG A 289 33.91 11.75 -7.72
CA ARG A 289 34.03 10.32 -7.41
C ARG A 289 33.81 10.03 -5.92
N ASN A 290 34.29 10.88 -5.02
CA ASN A 290 34.13 10.64 -3.56
C ASN A 290 32.70 10.85 -3.10
N VAL A 291 32.02 11.91 -3.54
CA VAL A 291 30.60 12.17 -3.24
C VAL A 291 29.72 11.03 -3.78
N VAL A 292 29.92 10.65 -5.05
CA VAL A 292 29.16 9.56 -5.66
C VAL A 292 29.40 8.22 -4.94
N ARG A 293 30.59 7.97 -4.40
CA ARG A 293 30.88 6.75 -3.62
C ARG A 293 30.05 6.63 -2.35
N ILE A 294 29.75 7.72 -1.66
CA ILE A 294 28.90 7.70 -0.47
C ILE A 294 27.49 7.24 -0.84
N PHE A 295 26.90 7.87 -1.87
CA PHE A 295 25.58 7.47 -2.35
C PHE A 295 25.54 6.07 -2.98
N GLU A 296 26.62 5.66 -3.63
CA GLU A 296 26.78 4.30 -4.14
C GLU A 296 26.83 3.27 -3.00
N ALA A 297 27.50 3.59 -1.89
CA ALA A 297 27.54 2.71 -0.72
C ALA A 297 26.16 2.60 -0.05
N ALA A 298 25.48 3.72 0.17
CA ALA A 298 24.12 3.74 0.70
C ALA A 298 23.13 3.01 -0.23
N GLY A 299 23.23 3.22 -1.55
CA GLY A 299 22.38 2.55 -2.54
C GLY A 299 22.60 1.03 -2.64
N ASN A 300 23.76 0.50 -2.21
CA ASN A 300 23.93 -0.95 -2.07
C ASN A 300 23.05 -1.55 -0.97
N LEU A 301 22.67 -0.76 0.03
CA LEU A 301 21.80 -1.15 1.13
C LEU A 301 20.32 -0.95 0.81
N SER A 302 19.97 -0.28 -0.30
CA SER A 302 18.60 0.11 -0.63
C SER A 302 17.59 -1.04 -0.59
N TYR A 303 17.99 -2.24 -1.01
CA TYR A 303 17.13 -3.42 -0.97
C TYR A 303 16.79 -3.86 0.46
N GLY A 304 17.76 -3.91 1.36
CA GLY A 304 17.50 -4.24 2.75
C GLY A 304 16.72 -3.12 3.46
N VAL A 305 17.06 -1.85 3.19
CA VAL A 305 16.31 -0.72 3.75
C VAL A 305 14.84 -0.79 3.30
N TYR A 306 14.58 -1.09 2.02
CA TYR A 306 13.23 -1.32 1.49
C TYR A 306 12.49 -2.43 2.26
N LEU A 307 13.18 -3.53 2.59
CA LEU A 307 12.54 -4.64 3.30
C LEU A 307 12.23 -4.30 4.76
N TYR A 308 13.13 -3.61 5.47
CA TYR A 308 12.98 -3.38 6.91
C TYR A 308 12.11 -2.16 7.27
N HIS A 309 12.07 -1.12 6.42
CA HIS A 309 11.39 0.13 6.80
C HIS A 309 9.89 -0.05 7.07
N TRP A 310 9.21 -0.91 6.31
CA TRP A 310 7.77 -1.12 6.43
C TRP A 310 7.37 -1.93 7.66
N PRO A 311 7.93 -3.13 7.94
CA PRO A 311 7.67 -3.81 9.20
C PRO A 311 8.02 -2.94 10.42
N LEU A 312 9.10 -2.16 10.36
CA LEU A 312 9.44 -1.22 11.42
C LEU A 312 8.43 -0.07 11.51
N TYR A 313 7.90 0.42 10.39
CA TYR A 313 6.83 1.41 10.36
C TYR A 313 5.58 0.91 11.11
N ILE A 314 5.25 -0.36 10.99
CA ILE A 314 4.10 -0.96 11.66
C ILE A 314 4.39 -1.31 13.13
N LEU A 315 5.56 -1.87 13.42
CA LEU A 315 5.88 -2.42 14.75
C LEU A 315 6.35 -1.37 15.75
N LEU A 316 7.12 -0.36 15.34
CA LEU A 316 7.73 0.61 16.25
C LEU A 316 6.71 1.41 17.08
N PRO A 317 5.53 1.81 16.58
CA PRO A 317 4.53 2.48 17.42
C PRO A 317 4.09 1.67 18.64
N HIS A 318 4.15 0.33 18.54
CA HIS A 318 3.81 -0.59 19.62
C HIS A 318 4.99 -0.93 20.56
N LEU A 319 6.19 -0.52 20.19
CA LEU A 319 7.44 -0.82 20.92
C LEU A 319 8.05 0.41 21.58
N LEU A 320 7.69 1.60 21.15
CA LEU A 320 8.17 2.87 21.67
C LEU A 320 7.16 3.47 22.64
N PRO A 321 7.59 4.35 23.57
CA PRO A 321 6.68 5.15 24.36
C PRO A 321 5.72 5.92 23.46
N TYR A 322 4.45 5.99 23.84
CA TYR A 322 3.39 6.59 23.02
C TYR A 322 3.55 8.10 22.80
N ASP A 323 4.28 8.79 23.68
CA ASP A 323 4.63 10.21 23.57
C ASP A 323 5.83 10.47 22.64
N THR A 324 6.31 9.42 21.94
CA THR A 324 7.41 9.58 20.98
C THR A 324 6.95 10.45 19.81
N GLU A 325 7.58 11.62 19.68
CA GLU A 325 7.31 12.53 18.57
C GLU A 325 7.58 11.87 17.23
N MET A 326 6.81 12.26 16.19
CA MET A 326 6.91 11.73 14.83
C MET A 326 8.34 11.77 14.26
N TRP A 327 9.10 12.83 14.55
CA TRP A 327 10.51 12.93 14.12
C TRP A 327 11.43 11.93 14.81
N GLY A 328 11.23 11.68 16.10
CA GLY A 328 11.96 10.66 16.86
C GLY A 328 11.67 9.26 16.32
N TYR A 329 10.39 8.95 16.09
CA TYR A 329 9.94 7.72 15.48
C TYR A 329 10.56 7.50 14.07
N ALA A 330 10.51 8.51 13.21
CA ALA A 330 11.07 8.45 11.86
C ALA A 330 12.59 8.23 11.88
N LEU A 331 13.30 8.93 12.76
CA LEU A 331 14.75 8.76 12.94
C LEU A 331 15.10 7.33 13.36
N ILE A 332 14.40 6.78 14.35
CA ILE A 332 14.61 5.41 14.84
C ILE A 332 14.33 4.41 13.70
N ASN A 333 13.23 4.57 12.97
CA ASN A 333 12.90 3.71 11.82
C ASN A 333 14.02 3.69 10.78
N VAL A 334 14.48 4.87 10.35
CA VAL A 334 15.55 5.01 9.35
C VAL A 334 16.86 4.39 9.85
N LEU A 335 17.28 4.69 11.08
CA LEU A 335 18.51 4.16 11.64
C LEU A 335 18.48 2.63 11.78
N LEU A 336 17.38 2.07 12.26
CA LEU A 336 17.21 0.62 12.38
C LEU A 336 17.16 -0.04 11.00
N SER A 337 16.44 0.54 10.04
CA SER A 337 16.37 0.03 8.67
C SER A 337 17.74 -0.05 8.01
N PHE A 338 18.56 0.99 8.14
CA PHE A 338 19.93 0.98 7.63
C PHE A 338 20.84 0.01 8.38
N THR A 339 20.71 -0.08 9.69
CA THR A 339 21.53 -0.98 10.54
C THR A 339 21.22 -2.44 10.22
N LEU A 340 19.94 -2.84 10.19
CA LEU A 340 19.52 -4.19 9.86
C LEU A 340 19.87 -4.53 8.41
N SER A 341 19.71 -3.58 7.49
CA SER A 341 20.15 -3.75 6.10
C SER A 341 21.65 -3.97 5.99
N ALA A 342 22.46 -3.20 6.69
CA ALA A 342 23.93 -3.36 6.67
C ALA A 342 24.35 -4.69 7.29
N PHE A 343 23.69 -5.13 8.35
CA PHE A 343 23.94 -6.43 8.98
C PHE A 343 23.62 -7.57 8.02
N THR A 344 22.42 -7.61 7.46
CA THR A 344 22.00 -8.66 6.53
C THR A 344 22.77 -8.63 5.21
N TYR A 345 23.13 -7.44 4.72
CA TYR A 345 24.00 -7.31 3.53
C TYR A 345 25.37 -7.97 3.74
N LYS A 346 26.01 -7.73 4.89
CA LYS A 346 27.29 -8.38 5.24
C LYS A 346 27.14 -9.88 5.44
N ALA A 347 26.05 -10.31 6.11
CA ALA A 347 25.83 -11.73 6.39
C ALA A 347 25.51 -12.55 5.14
N VAL A 348 24.72 -11.98 4.20
CA VAL A 348 24.13 -12.71 3.08
C VAL A 348 24.82 -12.42 1.75
N GLN A 349 25.13 -11.16 1.43
CA GLN A 349 25.54 -10.76 0.07
C GLN A 349 27.06 -10.61 -0.13
N VAL A 350 27.79 -10.24 0.92
CA VAL A 350 29.25 -9.99 0.81
C VAL A 350 30.05 -11.24 1.09
N GLU A 351 29.60 -12.07 1.98
CA GLU A 351 30.27 -13.30 2.31
C GLU A 351 29.59 -14.47 1.58
N ASN A 352 30.29 -15.09 0.62
CA ASN A 352 29.90 -16.42 0.18
C ASN A 352 30.17 -17.35 1.40
N PRO A 353 29.14 -17.68 2.19
CA PRO A 353 29.35 -18.31 3.50
C PRO A 353 30.06 -19.67 3.34
N LEU A 354 29.85 -20.35 2.24
CA LEU A 354 30.42 -21.67 1.96
C LEU A 354 31.94 -21.64 1.71
N LYS A 355 32.52 -20.56 1.19
CA LYS A 355 33.97 -20.45 0.96
C LYS A 355 34.77 -19.99 2.17
N LYS A 356 34.23 -19.15 3.04
CA LYS A 356 34.87 -18.63 4.25
C LYS A 356 34.69 -19.51 5.49
N PHE A 357 33.68 -20.41 5.47
CA PHE A 357 33.37 -21.34 6.56
C PHE A 357 34.50 -22.32 6.89
N ARG A 358 35.43 -22.52 5.98
CA ARG A 358 36.50 -23.52 6.13
C ARG A 358 37.62 -23.11 7.10
N LYS A 359 37.68 -21.84 7.53
CA LYS A 359 38.83 -21.32 8.30
C LYS A 359 38.54 -20.71 9.68
N ARG A 360 37.27 -20.66 10.17
CA ARG A 360 36.91 -20.09 11.48
C ARG A 360 36.52 -21.17 12.48
N ARG A 361 36.98 -20.98 13.76
CA ARG A 361 36.89 -21.92 14.87
C ARG A 361 35.49 -22.53 15.10
N ARG A 362 35.47 -23.81 15.55
CA ARG A 362 34.29 -24.66 15.82
C ARG A 362 33.23 -23.98 16.70
N ILE A 363 33.67 -23.25 17.73
CA ILE A 363 32.80 -22.52 18.69
C ILE A 363 31.95 -21.46 18.01
N SER A 364 32.46 -20.73 16.97
CA SER A 364 31.70 -19.71 16.26
C SER A 364 30.63 -20.27 15.28
N ARG A 365 30.67 -21.57 14.98
CA ARG A 365 29.62 -22.25 14.21
C ARG A 365 28.45 -22.64 15.11
N ILE A 366 28.74 -23.20 16.28
CA ILE A 366 27.72 -23.63 17.24
C ILE A 366 26.89 -22.43 17.70
N SER A 367 27.54 -21.31 18.06
CA SER A 367 26.80 -20.10 18.45
C SER A 367 25.93 -19.52 17.35
N ARG A 368 26.38 -19.55 16.09
CA ARG A 368 25.57 -19.06 14.94
C ARG A 368 24.39 -19.97 14.63
N VAL A 369 24.58 -21.29 14.70
CA VAL A 369 23.49 -22.26 14.53
C VAL A 369 22.50 -22.09 15.69
N ALA A 370 22.96 -21.97 16.92
CA ALA A 370 22.09 -21.75 18.08
C ALA A 370 21.25 -20.45 17.95
N VAL A 371 21.88 -19.34 17.54
CA VAL A 371 21.16 -18.08 17.30
C VAL A 371 20.13 -18.21 16.16
N ALA A 372 20.52 -18.83 15.04
CA ALA A 372 19.58 -19.04 13.93
C ALA A 372 18.40 -19.93 14.34
N THR A 373 18.68 -21.00 15.11
CA THR A 373 17.63 -21.89 15.63
C THR A 373 16.72 -21.15 16.62
N ALA A 374 17.28 -20.32 17.52
CA ALA A 374 16.49 -19.52 18.42
C ALA A 374 15.56 -18.55 17.68
N ILE A 375 16.08 -17.85 16.66
CA ILE A 375 15.27 -16.97 15.80
C ILE A 375 14.13 -17.73 15.12
N LEU A 376 14.39 -18.93 14.58
CA LEU A 376 13.38 -19.76 13.94
C LEU A 376 12.32 -20.24 14.94
N ILE A 377 12.71 -20.65 16.13
CA ILE A 377 11.78 -21.08 17.20
C ILE A 377 10.90 -19.90 17.61
N ILE A 378 11.49 -18.74 17.85
CA ILE A 378 10.76 -17.54 18.26
C ILE A 378 9.80 -17.09 17.15
N ALA A 379 10.25 -17.02 15.91
CA ALA A 379 9.40 -16.66 14.78
C ALA A 379 8.25 -17.66 14.58
N GLY A 380 8.53 -18.96 14.70
CA GLY A 380 7.51 -20.02 14.66
C GLY A 380 6.48 -19.87 15.78
N PHE A 381 6.93 -19.59 17.01
CA PHE A 381 6.04 -19.34 18.14
C PHE A 381 5.16 -18.10 17.92
N THR A 382 5.72 -17.02 17.37
CA THR A 382 4.97 -15.83 17.00
C THR A 382 3.86 -16.15 16.00
N LEU A 383 4.17 -16.92 14.96
CA LEU A 383 3.18 -17.35 13.96
C LEU A 383 2.09 -18.25 14.55
N VAL A 384 2.44 -19.16 15.47
CA VAL A 384 1.44 -20.02 16.15
C VAL A 384 0.50 -19.18 17.01
N ARG A 385 0.99 -18.13 17.66
CA ARG A 385 0.19 -17.24 18.49
C ARG A 385 -0.53 -16.13 17.71
N ALA A 386 -0.16 -15.89 16.46
CA ALA A 386 -0.78 -14.86 15.65
C ALA A 386 -2.30 -15.10 15.54
N PRO A 387 -3.15 -14.12 15.88
CA PRO A 387 -4.59 -14.24 15.83
C PRO A 387 -5.06 -14.43 14.38
N LYS A 388 -6.19 -15.13 14.20
CA LYS A 388 -6.85 -15.24 12.90
C LYS A 388 -7.66 -13.99 12.58
N THR A 389 -8.36 -13.48 13.57
CA THR A 389 -9.15 -12.25 13.57
C THR A 389 -8.54 -11.29 14.59
N SER A 390 -8.61 -9.98 14.36
CA SER A 390 -8.18 -9.02 15.36
C SER A 390 -9.19 -8.97 16.51
N SER A 391 -8.73 -8.65 17.71
CA SER A 391 -9.62 -8.42 18.85
C SER A 391 -10.64 -7.31 18.56
N ILE A 392 -10.27 -6.36 17.71
CA ILE A 392 -11.12 -5.28 17.23
C ILE A 392 -12.21 -5.80 16.31
N ALA A 393 -11.89 -6.70 15.36
CA ALA A 393 -12.89 -7.30 14.48
C ALA A 393 -13.90 -8.15 15.28
N GLU A 394 -13.44 -8.91 16.28
CA GLU A 394 -14.32 -9.66 17.18
C GLU A 394 -15.27 -8.72 17.94
N GLN A 395 -14.75 -7.64 18.51
CA GLN A 395 -15.56 -6.67 19.24
C GLN A 395 -16.51 -5.86 18.35
N LEU A 396 -16.09 -5.56 17.11
CA LEU A 396 -16.95 -4.92 16.12
C LEU A 396 -18.08 -5.87 15.70
N SER A 397 -17.80 -7.17 15.55
CA SER A 397 -18.82 -8.18 15.24
C SER A 397 -19.83 -8.36 16.37
N GLU A 398 -19.37 -8.40 17.61
CA GLU A 398 -20.23 -8.42 18.79
C GLU A 398 -21.11 -7.15 18.88
N ALA A 399 -20.50 -5.97 18.63
CA ALA A 399 -21.22 -4.69 18.63
C ALA A 399 -22.23 -4.57 17.48
N ALA A 400 -22.00 -5.26 16.37
CA ALA A 400 -22.91 -5.32 15.22
C ALA A 400 -24.00 -6.38 15.38
N GLY A 401 -23.89 -7.27 16.39
CA GLY A 401 -24.79 -8.42 16.56
C GLY A 401 -24.56 -9.55 15.55
N GLN A 402 -23.38 -9.60 14.92
CA GLN A 402 -22.96 -10.62 13.94
C GLN A 402 -21.96 -11.58 14.59
N SER A 403 -21.96 -12.85 14.17
CA SER A 403 -20.92 -13.76 14.60
C SER A 403 -19.58 -13.50 13.86
N SER A 404 -18.47 -13.80 14.52
CA SER A 404 -17.13 -13.63 13.89
C SER A 404 -16.93 -14.50 12.64
N GLU A 405 -17.70 -15.57 12.49
CA GLU A 405 -17.70 -16.44 11.32
C GLU A 405 -18.35 -15.78 10.10
N GLU A 406 -19.46 -15.04 10.30
CA GLU A 406 -20.14 -14.30 9.21
C GLU A 406 -19.28 -13.19 8.63
N LEU A 407 -18.47 -12.51 9.44
CA LEU A 407 -17.52 -11.49 8.94
C LEU A 407 -16.41 -12.10 8.09
N THR A 408 -15.93 -13.28 8.44
CA THR A 408 -14.89 -13.99 7.68
C THR A 408 -15.44 -14.47 6.33
N GLU A 409 -16.68 -14.93 6.29
CA GLU A 409 -17.35 -15.34 5.04
C GLU A 409 -17.69 -14.14 4.14
N GLN A 410 -18.13 -13.01 4.67
CA GLN A 410 -18.35 -11.80 3.89
C GLN A 410 -17.07 -11.24 3.28
N THR A 411 -15.96 -11.26 4.01
CA THR A 411 -14.66 -10.80 3.48
C THR A 411 -14.12 -11.73 2.39
N VAL A 412 -14.42 -13.02 2.46
CA VAL A 412 -14.03 -14.01 1.45
C VAL A 412 -14.98 -13.99 0.24
N SER A 413 -16.28 -13.74 0.43
CA SER A 413 -17.25 -13.72 -0.68
C SER A 413 -17.16 -12.45 -1.54
N GLU A 414 -16.74 -11.31 -0.99
CA GLU A 414 -16.47 -10.09 -1.76
C GLU A 414 -15.20 -10.20 -2.63
N SER A 415 -14.35 -11.21 -2.42
CA SER A 415 -13.13 -11.43 -3.21
C SER A 415 -13.33 -12.13 -4.57
N ASN A 416 -14.54 -12.60 -4.88
CA ASN A 416 -14.82 -13.35 -6.11
C ASN A 416 -15.31 -12.48 -7.29
N TYR A 417 -14.71 -11.30 -7.50
CA TYR A 417 -15.00 -10.47 -8.69
C TYR A 417 -14.23 -10.95 -9.93
N LEU A 418 -14.61 -12.09 -10.49
CA LEU A 418 -14.08 -12.53 -11.79
C LEU A 418 -15.15 -12.99 -12.81
N ASP A 419 -16.44 -12.71 -12.55
CA ASP A 419 -17.46 -12.95 -13.58
C ASP A 419 -18.58 -11.91 -13.52
N LEU A 420 -18.28 -10.71 -14.06
CA LEU A 420 -19.15 -9.53 -13.94
C LEU A 420 -20.47 -9.63 -14.73
N ALA A 421 -20.59 -10.53 -15.68
CA ALA A 421 -21.77 -10.63 -16.55
C ALA A 421 -22.78 -11.67 -16.06
N SER A 422 -22.33 -12.78 -15.47
CA SER A 422 -23.22 -13.79 -14.87
C SER A 422 -23.74 -13.36 -13.50
N VAL A 423 -22.88 -12.68 -12.71
CA VAL A 423 -23.21 -12.17 -11.37
C VAL A 423 -24.28 -11.06 -11.41
N LEU A 424 -24.34 -10.24 -12.46
CA LEU A 424 -25.34 -9.17 -12.54
C LEU A 424 -26.77 -9.72 -12.70
N ASN A 425 -26.95 -10.83 -13.40
CA ASN A 425 -28.26 -11.45 -13.58
C ASN A 425 -28.67 -12.33 -12.39
N GLU A 426 -27.73 -13.10 -11.81
CA GLU A 426 -27.98 -13.87 -10.57
C GLU A 426 -28.22 -12.96 -9.36
N THR A 427 -27.57 -11.77 -9.29
CA THR A 427 -27.75 -10.84 -8.16
C THR A 427 -29.11 -10.17 -8.18
N ILE A 428 -29.71 -9.94 -9.34
CA ILE A 428 -31.06 -9.38 -9.46
C ILE A 428 -32.10 -10.41 -9.03
N ASP A 429 -31.93 -11.68 -9.43
CA ASP A 429 -32.84 -12.76 -9.07
C ASP A 429 -32.71 -13.15 -7.57
N ALA A 430 -31.48 -13.17 -7.04
CA ALA A 430 -31.22 -13.41 -5.61
C ALA A 430 -31.68 -12.26 -4.70
N PHE A 431 -31.67 -11.03 -5.18
CA PHE A 431 -32.19 -9.88 -4.44
C PHE A 431 -33.72 -9.95 -4.30
N ASP A 432 -34.41 -10.34 -5.35
CA ASP A 432 -35.87 -10.53 -5.33
C ASP A 432 -36.30 -11.72 -4.46
N GLU A 433 -35.51 -12.81 -4.43
CA GLU A 433 -35.77 -14.00 -3.61
C GLU A 433 -35.46 -13.74 -2.12
N ASN A 434 -34.38 -13.04 -1.80
CA ASN A 434 -34.06 -12.62 -0.44
C ASN A 434 -35.06 -11.56 0.10
N LEU A 435 -35.61 -10.72 -0.75
CA LEU A 435 -36.67 -9.77 -0.36
C LEU A 435 -37.98 -10.50 0.00
N ARG A 436 -38.29 -11.59 -0.72
CA ARG A 436 -39.46 -12.45 -0.42
C ARG A 436 -39.23 -13.28 0.85
N LEU A 437 -38.04 -13.86 1.03
CA LEU A 437 -37.65 -14.57 2.26
C LEU A 437 -37.64 -13.68 3.48
N ALA A 438 -37.21 -12.41 3.37
CA ALA A 438 -37.27 -11.45 4.47
C ALA A 438 -38.70 -11.01 4.82
N GLN A 439 -39.64 -11.13 3.91
CA GLN A 439 -41.07 -10.88 4.16
C GLN A 439 -41.79 -12.07 4.80
N ASP A 440 -41.30 -13.30 4.60
CA ASP A 440 -41.89 -14.54 5.18
C ASP A 440 -41.27 -14.96 6.51
N LEU A 441 -40.13 -14.39 6.92
CA LEU A 441 -39.50 -14.60 8.22
C LEU A 441 -40.00 -13.58 9.25
N ASP A 442 -41.22 -13.82 9.71
CA ASP A 442 -41.78 -13.24 10.95
C ASP A 442 -41.02 -13.83 12.16
N LEU A 443 -39.76 -13.42 12.36
CA LEU A 443 -38.87 -14.01 13.34
C LEU A 443 -38.46 -13.00 14.42
N MET A 444 -39.05 -13.22 15.57
CA MET A 444 -38.75 -12.78 16.92
C MET A 444 -39.01 -11.29 17.25
N PRO A 445 -39.77 -11.01 18.27
CA PRO A 445 -39.94 -9.65 18.74
C PRO A 445 -38.59 -9.09 19.18
N ALA A 446 -38.23 -7.94 18.64
CA ALA A 446 -37.10 -7.14 19.13
C ALA A 446 -37.22 -6.99 20.65
N PRO A 447 -36.10 -7.04 21.40
CA PRO A 447 -36.16 -6.86 22.84
C PRO A 447 -36.90 -5.56 23.14
N THR A 448 -37.97 -5.66 23.92
CA THR A 448 -38.81 -4.56 24.35
C THR A 448 -37.93 -3.53 25.08
N GLY A 449 -37.55 -2.44 24.38
CA GLY A 449 -36.69 -1.40 24.93
C GLY A 449 -35.72 -0.73 23.95
N SER A 450 -35.60 -1.18 22.70
CA SER A 450 -34.73 -0.52 21.72
C SER A 450 -35.32 0.84 21.31
N LEU A 451 -34.52 1.92 21.46
CA LEU A 451 -34.82 3.25 20.93
C LEU A 451 -34.50 3.35 19.43
N ALA A 452 -33.86 2.37 18.86
CA ALA A 452 -33.44 2.32 17.45
C ALA A 452 -34.65 2.20 16.51
N ALA A 453 -34.54 2.78 15.32
CA ALA A 453 -35.47 2.53 14.24
C ALA A 453 -35.12 1.20 13.54
N THR A 454 -36.15 0.42 13.20
CA THR A 454 -35.98 -0.86 12.48
C THR A 454 -35.77 -0.64 10.99
N ASN A 455 -36.12 0.55 10.47
CA ASN A 455 -35.98 0.92 9.07
C ASN A 455 -35.51 2.38 8.97
N VAL A 456 -34.71 2.69 7.95
CA VAL A 456 -34.19 4.04 7.70
C VAL A 456 -35.32 5.07 7.46
N HIS A 457 -36.45 4.67 6.89
CA HIS A 457 -37.56 5.55 6.57
C HIS A 457 -38.41 5.91 7.80
N ASP A 458 -38.36 5.08 8.83
CA ASP A 458 -39.01 5.34 10.16
C ASP A 458 -38.05 6.07 11.11
N ALA A 459 -36.81 6.23 10.73
CA ALA A 459 -35.81 6.91 11.53
C ALA A 459 -36.03 8.44 11.52
N LYS A 460 -35.63 9.08 12.61
CA LYS A 460 -35.45 10.54 12.68
C LYS A 460 -34.02 10.96 12.38
N VAL A 461 -33.07 10.05 12.61
CA VAL A 461 -31.66 10.26 12.46
C VAL A 461 -31.08 9.06 11.70
N LEU A 462 -30.43 9.31 10.56
CA LEU A 462 -29.59 8.34 9.84
C LEU A 462 -28.13 8.62 10.19
N VAL A 463 -27.41 7.59 10.61
CA VAL A 463 -25.96 7.67 10.88
C VAL A 463 -25.25 6.78 9.87
N ILE A 464 -24.50 7.37 8.96
CA ILE A 464 -23.65 6.67 8.00
C ILE A 464 -22.22 6.73 8.51
N GLY A 465 -21.58 5.56 8.70
CA GLY A 465 -20.28 5.51 9.34
C GLY A 465 -19.35 4.40 8.86
N ASP A 466 -18.14 4.47 9.41
CA ASP A 466 -17.06 3.50 9.25
C ASP A 466 -16.98 2.55 10.47
N SER A 467 -15.83 1.91 10.68
CA SER A 467 -15.58 0.99 11.79
C SER A 467 -15.71 1.65 13.17
N VAL A 468 -15.37 2.92 13.31
CA VAL A 468 -15.50 3.67 14.58
C VAL A 468 -16.98 3.78 14.95
N THR A 469 -17.82 4.16 13.99
CA THR A 469 -19.27 4.24 14.15
C THR A 469 -19.89 2.86 14.33
N LEU A 470 -19.41 1.84 13.61
CA LEU A 470 -19.88 0.47 13.76
C LEU A 470 -19.67 -0.04 15.19
N GLY A 471 -18.49 0.19 15.76
CA GLY A 471 -18.21 -0.15 17.16
C GLY A 471 -19.08 0.58 18.17
N ALA A 472 -19.57 1.78 17.84
CA ALA A 472 -20.46 2.58 18.67
C ALA A 472 -21.96 2.35 18.39
N LYS A 473 -22.33 1.51 17.41
CA LYS A 473 -23.71 1.34 16.94
C LYS A 473 -24.73 1.17 18.07
N GLN A 474 -24.52 0.19 18.94
CA GLN A 474 -25.43 -0.08 20.07
C GLN A 474 -25.55 1.11 21.02
N ALA A 475 -24.44 1.81 21.31
CA ALA A 475 -24.46 2.99 22.17
C ALA A 475 -25.20 4.16 21.52
N ILE A 476 -25.06 4.36 20.21
CA ILE A 476 -25.78 5.36 19.42
C ILE A 476 -27.28 5.06 19.46
N GLU A 477 -27.67 3.84 19.16
CA GLU A 477 -29.06 3.38 19.11
C GLU A 477 -29.72 3.43 20.49
N ALA A 478 -28.98 3.21 21.58
CA ALA A 478 -29.46 3.35 22.96
C ALA A 478 -29.59 4.81 23.41
N THR A 479 -28.80 5.73 22.83
CA THR A 479 -28.73 7.13 23.27
C THR A 479 -29.62 8.06 22.43
N ILE A 480 -29.76 7.77 21.12
CA ILE A 480 -30.45 8.61 20.14
C ILE A 480 -31.73 7.90 19.67
N ALA A 481 -32.87 8.38 20.18
CA ALA A 481 -34.17 7.81 19.86
C ALA A 481 -34.48 7.88 18.36
N LYS A 482 -34.97 6.79 17.79
CA LYS A 482 -35.26 6.62 16.35
C LYS A 482 -34.06 6.92 15.47
N SER A 483 -32.87 6.50 15.89
CA SER A 483 -31.69 6.45 15.03
C SER A 483 -31.65 5.14 14.21
N PHE A 484 -31.12 5.22 13.01
CA PHE A 484 -30.77 4.09 12.17
C PHE A 484 -29.29 4.21 11.80
N VAL A 485 -28.49 3.20 12.12
CA VAL A 485 -27.04 3.23 11.94
C VAL A 485 -26.64 2.27 10.81
N ASP A 486 -26.19 2.85 9.70
CA ASP A 486 -25.57 2.14 8.57
C ASP A 486 -24.05 2.39 8.61
N ALA A 487 -23.33 1.46 9.22
CA ALA A 487 -21.88 1.56 9.38
C ALA A 487 -21.21 0.26 8.90
N LYS A 488 -20.07 0.41 8.22
CA LYS A 488 -19.29 -0.70 7.67
C LYS A 488 -17.80 -0.40 7.83
N GLU A 489 -17.00 -1.44 8.06
CA GLU A 489 -15.53 -1.33 8.12
C GLU A 489 -14.95 -0.74 6.82
N ASN A 490 -13.84 -0.03 6.96
CA ASN A 490 -13.07 0.55 5.85
C ASN A 490 -13.85 1.46 4.88
N ARG A 491 -15.05 1.91 5.27
CA ARG A 491 -15.87 2.78 4.43
C ARG A 491 -15.27 4.20 4.34
N GLY A 492 -15.09 4.69 3.12
CA GLY A 492 -14.66 6.06 2.82
C GLY A 492 -15.84 7.01 2.60
N ILE A 493 -15.57 8.33 2.55
CA ILE A 493 -16.62 9.38 2.48
C ILE A 493 -17.41 9.34 1.17
N GLU A 494 -16.81 8.85 0.09
CA GLU A 494 -17.45 8.72 -1.22
C GLU A 494 -18.67 7.76 -1.19
N ALA A 495 -18.64 6.78 -0.28
CA ALA A 495 -19.74 5.83 -0.11
C ALA A 495 -21.04 6.53 0.36
N ALA A 496 -20.93 7.66 1.06
CA ALA A 496 -22.10 8.41 1.55
C ALA A 496 -23.05 8.78 0.41
N ARG A 497 -22.50 9.21 -0.74
CA ARG A 497 -23.28 9.56 -1.94
C ARG A 497 -24.17 8.41 -2.41
N THR A 498 -23.55 7.23 -2.60
CA THR A 498 -24.28 6.04 -3.10
C THR A 498 -25.34 5.57 -2.09
N ILE A 499 -24.99 5.55 -0.81
CA ILE A 499 -25.90 5.14 0.27
C ILE A 499 -27.12 6.08 0.33
N LEU A 500 -26.89 7.39 0.30
CA LEU A 500 -27.96 8.39 0.32
C LEU A 500 -28.83 8.33 -0.92
N ALA A 501 -28.23 8.10 -2.10
CA ALA A 501 -28.98 7.90 -3.34
C ALA A 501 -29.89 6.67 -3.26
N ASN A 502 -29.37 5.54 -2.75
CA ASN A 502 -30.14 4.31 -2.60
C ASN A 502 -31.31 4.47 -1.61
N TYR A 503 -31.05 5.03 -0.43
CA TYR A 503 -32.11 5.28 0.56
C TYR A 503 -33.12 6.31 0.07
N GLY A 504 -32.68 7.38 -0.61
CA GLY A 504 -33.56 8.37 -1.21
C GLY A 504 -34.44 7.81 -2.33
N ALA A 505 -33.93 6.88 -3.14
CA ALA A 505 -34.68 6.21 -4.20
C ALA A 505 -35.75 5.24 -3.67
N SER A 506 -35.50 4.62 -2.50
CA SER A 506 -36.42 3.64 -1.89
C SER A 506 -37.45 4.27 -0.94
N GLY A 507 -37.30 5.55 -0.57
CA GLY A 507 -38.22 6.23 0.32
C GLY A 507 -37.74 7.61 0.77
N ARG A 508 -38.30 8.12 1.87
CA ARG A 508 -37.94 9.44 2.42
C ARG A 508 -36.73 9.31 3.35
N LEU A 509 -35.68 10.11 3.12
CA LEU A 509 -34.56 10.22 4.04
C LEU A 509 -34.97 10.89 5.37
N PRO A 510 -34.36 10.52 6.52
CA PRO A 510 -34.52 11.16 7.78
C PRO A 510 -34.17 12.66 7.77
N ALA A 511 -34.80 13.44 8.63
CA ALA A 511 -34.54 14.89 8.69
C ALA A 511 -33.12 15.25 9.10
N THR A 512 -32.44 14.37 9.84
CA THR A 512 -31.06 14.54 10.28
C THR A 512 -30.19 13.40 9.76
N ILE A 513 -29.07 13.74 9.12
CA ILE A 513 -28.12 12.81 8.53
C ILE A 513 -26.75 13.06 9.15
N VAL A 514 -26.19 12.05 9.80
CA VAL A 514 -24.85 12.08 10.37
C VAL A 514 -23.91 11.34 9.44
N ILE A 515 -22.81 11.97 9.04
CA ILE A 515 -21.75 11.40 8.19
C ILE A 515 -20.46 11.29 9.00
N SER A 516 -20.12 10.08 9.39
CA SER A 516 -18.93 9.75 10.18
C SER A 516 -17.98 8.85 9.38
N LEU A 517 -17.35 9.41 8.35
CA LEU A 517 -16.53 8.70 7.38
C LEU A 517 -15.14 9.35 7.19
N ALA A 518 -14.73 10.23 8.09
CA ALA A 518 -13.46 10.94 7.97
C ALA A 518 -12.26 10.13 8.48
N THR A 519 -12.46 9.05 9.25
CA THR A 519 -11.37 8.26 9.84
C THR A 519 -10.52 7.59 8.77
N ASN A 520 -11.16 6.98 7.77
CA ASN A 520 -10.48 6.28 6.67
C ASN A 520 -10.17 7.21 5.48
N GLN A 521 -10.60 8.47 5.54
CA GLN A 521 -10.47 9.40 4.42
C GLN A 521 -9.26 10.31 4.60
N ARG A 522 -8.44 10.39 3.55
CA ARG A 522 -7.22 11.22 3.54
C ARG A 522 -7.41 12.56 2.87
N THR A 523 -8.39 12.68 2.00
CA THR A 523 -8.72 13.93 1.30
C THR A 523 -10.22 14.15 1.36
N ILE A 524 -10.62 15.24 2.01
CA ILE A 524 -12.00 15.75 2.00
C ILE A 524 -11.96 17.13 1.37
N THR A 525 -12.82 17.38 0.39
CA THR A 525 -12.95 18.67 -0.28
C THR A 525 -14.39 19.19 -0.19
N ASP A 526 -14.56 20.49 -0.30
CA ASP A 526 -15.89 21.12 -0.34
C ASP A 526 -16.77 20.54 -1.45
N ALA A 527 -16.16 20.15 -2.58
CA ALA A 527 -16.87 19.52 -3.70
C ALA A 527 -17.50 18.17 -3.29
N ILE A 528 -16.77 17.33 -2.54
CA ILE A 528 -17.28 16.05 -2.04
C ILE A 528 -18.44 16.29 -1.04
N LEU A 529 -18.28 17.23 -0.13
CA LEU A 529 -19.32 17.55 0.86
C LEU A 529 -20.57 18.11 0.19
N GLN A 530 -20.40 19.00 -0.79
CA GLN A 530 -21.50 19.56 -1.57
C GLN A 530 -22.24 18.49 -2.38
N ASP A 531 -21.52 17.53 -2.96
CA ASP A 531 -22.10 16.43 -3.73
C ASP A 531 -22.96 15.52 -2.83
N ILE A 532 -22.50 15.22 -1.60
CA ILE A 532 -23.26 14.48 -0.60
C ILE A 532 -24.58 15.20 -0.24
N ILE A 533 -24.52 16.52 -0.02
CA ILE A 533 -25.69 17.34 0.30
C ILE A 533 -26.64 17.39 -0.88
N ASN A 534 -26.13 17.56 -2.10
CA ASN A 534 -26.94 17.62 -3.32
C ASN A 534 -27.74 16.34 -3.57
N VAL A 535 -27.13 15.18 -3.28
CA VAL A 535 -27.78 13.87 -3.44
C VAL A 535 -28.91 13.66 -2.44
N ALA A 536 -28.74 14.07 -1.20
CA ALA A 536 -29.77 13.94 -0.17
C ALA A 536 -30.84 15.04 -0.25
N GLY A 537 -30.48 16.23 -0.73
CA GLY A 537 -31.29 17.43 -0.75
C GLY A 537 -30.97 18.40 0.41
N SER A 538 -31.02 19.70 0.12
CA SER A 538 -30.63 20.78 1.05
C SER A 538 -31.59 21.00 2.23
N ASN A 539 -32.76 20.36 2.23
CA ASN A 539 -33.76 20.43 3.29
C ASN A 539 -33.49 19.50 4.48
N HIS A 540 -32.40 18.73 4.43
CA HIS A 540 -31.92 17.92 5.56
C HIS A 540 -30.87 18.67 6.37
N LYS A 541 -30.76 18.32 7.66
CA LYS A 541 -29.66 18.75 8.53
C LYS A 541 -28.55 17.71 8.46
N PHE A 542 -27.32 18.16 8.24
CA PHE A 542 -26.15 17.30 8.14
C PHE A 542 -25.23 17.51 9.35
N ILE A 543 -24.72 16.43 9.89
CA ILE A 543 -23.69 16.45 10.93
C ILE A 543 -22.48 15.69 10.38
N PHE A 544 -21.38 16.39 10.11
CA PHE A 544 -20.11 15.74 9.82
C PHE A 544 -19.32 15.52 11.10
N VAL A 545 -18.75 14.33 11.24
CA VAL A 545 -17.98 13.98 12.43
C VAL A 545 -16.49 14.10 12.12
N THR A 546 -15.75 14.88 12.92
CA THR A 546 -14.29 14.95 12.80
C THR A 546 -13.67 13.63 13.23
N ALA A 547 -12.52 13.30 12.67
CA ALA A 547 -11.85 12.03 12.93
C ALA A 547 -10.55 12.22 13.73
N TYR A 548 -10.26 11.23 14.55
CA TYR A 548 -8.95 10.95 15.10
C TYR A 548 -8.54 9.53 14.66
N ALA A 549 -7.36 9.39 14.06
CA ALA A 549 -6.85 8.14 13.51
C ALA A 549 -5.47 7.80 14.08
N GLY A 550 -5.24 8.15 15.34
CA GLY A 550 -3.98 7.95 16.04
C GLY A 550 -2.90 8.99 15.66
N PRO A 551 -1.80 9.04 16.42
CA PRO A 551 -0.77 10.07 16.28
C PRO A 551 0.02 9.99 14.96
N LEU A 552 0.05 8.81 14.33
CA LEU A 552 0.78 8.58 13.09
C LEU A 552 -0.05 8.85 11.82
N GLN A 553 -1.33 9.11 11.97
CA GLN A 553 -2.25 9.40 10.86
C GLN A 553 -3.05 10.67 11.14
N PRO A 554 -2.42 11.86 11.15
CA PRO A 554 -3.10 13.12 11.45
C PRO A 554 -4.25 13.34 10.46
N ARG A 555 -5.35 13.92 10.98
CA ARG A 555 -6.56 14.28 10.21
C ARG A 555 -6.86 15.78 10.27
N ASP A 556 -5.85 16.59 10.56
CA ASP A 556 -6.02 18.03 10.80
C ASP A 556 -6.60 18.75 9.59
N THR A 557 -6.10 18.46 8.40
CA THR A 557 -6.59 19.07 7.16
C THR A 557 -8.04 18.69 6.88
N GLN A 558 -8.40 17.41 7.03
CA GLN A 558 -9.76 16.91 6.83
C GLN A 558 -10.72 17.53 7.85
N ASN A 559 -10.31 17.53 9.12
CA ASN A 559 -11.08 18.10 10.21
C ASN A 559 -11.28 19.62 10.03
N ALA A 560 -10.24 20.33 9.56
CA ALA A 560 -10.35 21.76 9.23
C ALA A 560 -11.36 21.98 8.09
N THR A 561 -11.30 21.20 7.01
CA THR A 561 -12.26 21.28 5.89
C THR A 561 -13.69 21.08 6.37
N LEU A 562 -13.96 20.07 7.21
CA LEU A 562 -15.31 19.83 7.76
C LEU A 562 -15.80 21.02 8.60
N LYS A 563 -14.95 21.57 9.46
CA LYS A 563 -15.26 22.71 10.31
C LYS A 563 -15.50 24.00 9.51
N ASP A 564 -14.68 24.25 8.51
CA ASP A 564 -14.79 25.46 7.67
C ASP A 564 -16.01 25.39 6.74
N TYR A 565 -16.29 24.20 6.19
CA TYR A 565 -17.49 23.98 5.40
C TYR A 565 -18.78 24.23 6.20
N ALA A 566 -18.85 23.75 7.44
CA ALA A 566 -19.99 23.96 8.31
C ALA A 566 -20.22 25.44 8.65
N LYS A 567 -19.18 26.27 8.76
CA LYS A 567 -19.31 27.72 9.00
C LYS A 567 -20.04 28.47 7.89
N SER A 568 -20.01 27.93 6.67
CA SER A 568 -20.58 28.56 5.46
C SER A 568 -21.94 27.99 5.05
N HIS A 569 -22.50 27.02 5.82
CA HIS A 569 -23.75 26.33 5.49
C HIS A 569 -24.64 26.16 6.73
N ASP A 570 -25.79 26.83 6.76
CA ASP A 570 -26.69 26.88 7.93
C ASP A 570 -27.31 25.52 8.32
N ASN A 571 -27.39 24.58 7.39
CA ASN A 571 -27.89 23.23 7.60
C ASN A 571 -26.82 22.20 7.91
N VAL A 572 -25.54 22.61 8.07
CA VAL A 572 -24.40 21.75 8.32
C VAL A 572 -23.83 22.01 9.71
N TYR A 573 -23.62 20.96 10.47
CA TYR A 573 -23.09 20.96 11.82
C TYR A 573 -21.87 20.06 11.92
N VAL A 574 -21.04 20.23 12.96
CA VAL A 574 -19.88 19.38 13.22
C VAL A 574 -19.99 18.74 14.59
N ALA A 575 -19.82 17.42 14.64
CA ALA A 575 -19.56 16.72 15.89
C ALA A 575 -18.03 16.53 16.01
N ASP A 576 -17.42 17.31 16.90
CA ASP A 576 -15.96 17.37 17.01
C ASP A 576 -15.41 16.22 17.87
N TRP A 577 -15.37 15.01 17.28
CA TRP A 577 -14.78 13.85 17.93
C TRP A 577 -13.29 13.98 18.14
N TRP A 578 -12.57 14.66 17.24
CA TRP A 578 -11.15 14.94 17.41
C TRP A 578 -10.88 15.70 18.72
N ALA A 579 -11.65 16.74 19.03
CA ALA A 579 -11.49 17.50 20.24
C ALA A 579 -11.73 16.68 21.53
N VAL A 580 -12.58 15.66 21.47
CA VAL A 580 -12.87 14.76 22.60
C VAL A 580 -11.79 13.70 22.79
N SER A 581 -11.17 13.24 21.69
CA SER A 581 -10.40 11.99 21.67
C SER A 581 -8.88 12.17 21.53
N HIS A 582 -8.39 13.27 20.93
CA HIS A 582 -6.97 13.40 20.57
C HIS A 582 -6.02 13.37 21.78
N ASP A 583 -6.42 13.90 22.92
CA ASP A 583 -5.66 13.88 24.19
C ASP A 583 -6.23 12.88 25.21
N ASN A 584 -7.26 12.12 24.86
CA ASN A 584 -7.96 11.22 25.77
C ASN A 584 -8.00 9.77 25.26
N TRP A 585 -6.86 9.13 25.27
CA TRP A 585 -6.70 7.76 24.77
C TRP A 585 -7.36 6.70 25.65
N SER A 586 -7.79 7.05 26.86
CA SER A 586 -8.59 6.17 27.72
C SER A 586 -9.96 5.83 27.11
N LEU A 587 -10.39 6.54 26.06
CA LEU A 587 -11.62 6.28 25.32
C LEU A 587 -11.44 5.26 24.18
N MET A 588 -10.20 4.85 23.89
CA MET A 588 -9.90 4.02 22.75
C MET A 588 -9.19 2.72 23.18
N TYR A 589 -9.23 1.74 22.30
CA TYR A 589 -8.40 0.56 22.44
C TYR A 589 -6.91 0.87 22.18
N ALA A 590 -6.05 -0.13 22.29
CA ALA A 590 -4.61 0.03 22.14
C ALA A 590 -4.16 0.49 20.74
N ASP A 591 -5.03 0.47 19.74
CA ASP A 591 -4.79 1.02 18.40
C ASP A 591 -4.95 2.54 18.32
N HIS A 592 -5.48 3.17 19.40
CA HIS A 592 -5.77 4.59 19.50
C HIS A 592 -6.75 5.12 18.44
N ILE A 593 -7.62 4.27 17.94
CA ILE A 593 -8.60 4.62 16.90
C ILE A 593 -9.98 4.11 17.25
N HIS A 594 -10.09 2.80 17.56
CA HIS A 594 -11.37 2.18 17.88
C HIS A 594 -11.78 2.42 19.32
N LEU A 595 -13.08 2.61 19.47
CA LEU A 595 -13.70 3.00 20.73
C LEU A 595 -13.82 1.82 21.68
N ASN A 596 -13.26 1.93 22.87
CA ASN A 596 -13.57 1.05 23.98
C ASN A 596 -14.98 1.35 24.55
N PRO A 597 -15.52 0.59 25.50
CA PRO A 597 -16.86 0.84 26.04
C PRO A 597 -17.12 2.27 26.52
N SER A 598 -16.12 2.92 27.16
CA SER A 598 -16.23 4.32 27.60
C SER A 598 -16.23 5.26 26.40
N GLY A 599 -15.41 4.99 25.39
CA GLY A 599 -15.37 5.78 24.16
C GLY A 599 -16.66 5.69 23.35
N ARG A 600 -17.29 4.51 23.27
CA ARG A 600 -18.59 4.32 22.61
C ARG A 600 -19.66 5.19 23.24
N THR A 601 -19.71 5.23 24.58
CA THR A 601 -20.64 6.07 25.35
C THR A 601 -20.35 7.57 25.11
N ALA A 602 -19.08 7.97 25.16
CA ALA A 602 -18.67 9.36 24.91
C ALA A 602 -19.03 9.82 23.49
N TYR A 603 -18.80 8.94 22.50
CA TYR A 603 -19.12 9.20 21.10
C TYR A 603 -20.63 9.36 20.86
N ALA A 604 -21.45 8.45 21.40
CA ALA A 604 -22.89 8.51 21.29
C ALA A 604 -23.45 9.77 21.97
N ASN A 605 -22.91 10.14 23.13
CA ASN A 605 -23.26 11.37 23.84
C ASN A 605 -22.90 12.64 23.07
N LEU A 606 -21.72 12.66 22.41
CA LEU A 606 -21.32 13.77 21.54
C LEU A 606 -22.34 13.98 20.41
N LEU A 607 -22.72 12.92 19.70
CA LEU A 607 -23.71 12.98 18.61
C LEU A 607 -25.06 13.46 19.14
N SER A 608 -25.53 12.91 20.28
CA SER A 608 -26.77 13.29 20.90
C SER A 608 -26.80 14.77 21.29
N ASN A 609 -25.70 15.30 21.84
CA ASN A 609 -25.59 16.70 22.24
C ASN A 609 -25.63 17.63 21.02
N VAL A 610 -24.97 17.31 19.94
CA VAL A 610 -25.01 18.08 18.70
C VAL A 610 -26.44 18.08 18.13
N ILE A 611 -27.10 16.92 18.05
CA ILE A 611 -28.48 16.80 17.57
C ILE A 611 -29.44 17.65 18.39
N ARG A 612 -29.31 17.64 19.72
CA ARG A 612 -30.16 18.47 20.63
C ARG A 612 -29.86 19.96 20.49
N GLY A 613 -28.61 20.34 20.18
CA GLY A 613 -28.19 21.73 20.00
C GLY A 613 -28.57 22.34 18.65
N MET A 614 -28.98 21.54 17.67
CA MET A 614 -29.41 22.02 16.35
C MET A 614 -30.77 22.71 16.48
N ARG A 615 -30.83 24.02 16.24
CA ARG A 615 -32.05 24.84 16.22
C ARG A 615 -32.68 24.86 14.83
#